data_a1f63b2fb4be71561ccad0eb9fd53b98
#
_entry.id   a1f63b2fb4be71561ccad0eb9fd53b98
#
_cell.length_a   1.000
_cell.length_b   1.000
_cell.length_c   1.000
_cell.angle_alpha   90.00
_cell.angle_beta   90.00
_cell.angle_gamma   90.00
#
_symmetry.space_group_name_H-M   'P 1'
#
loop_
_entity.id
_entity.type
_entity.pdbx_description
1 polymer ?
#
loop_
_entity_poly.entity_id
_entity_poly.type
_entity_poly.pdbx_seq_one_letter_code
_entity_poly.pdbx_strand_id
1 'polypeptide(L)'
;MASNFQKKVIKEYEDNGYLVLKHIRLNKSAYPDLQCIKKDCPDIWIECKEGKDTLKPLQKFRIDELNKLGKIAFCLHDKKGIIYPPNPKLRRI
;
A
#
# COMPACT_ATOMS: atom_id res chain seq x y z
N MET A 1 3.86 13.37 -8.84
CA MET A 1 2.46 13.44 -9.32
C MET A 1 1.79 12.09 -9.14
N ALA A 2 0.58 12.07 -8.62
CA ALA A 2 -0.14 10.82 -8.45
C ALA A 2 -0.64 10.29 -9.79
N SER A 3 -0.44 9.01 -10.05
CA SER A 3 -0.97 8.36 -11.22
C SER A 3 -2.50 8.24 -11.11
N ASN A 4 -3.15 7.99 -12.23
CA ASN A 4 -4.60 7.75 -12.24
C ASN A 4 -4.95 6.51 -11.41
N PHE A 5 -4.10 5.47 -11.45
CA PHE A 5 -4.30 4.27 -10.65
C PHE A 5 -4.23 4.59 -9.15
N GLN A 6 -3.20 5.33 -8.73
CA GLN A 6 -3.06 5.69 -7.32
C GLN A 6 -4.27 6.51 -6.84
N LYS A 7 -4.77 7.43 -7.66
CA LYS A 7 -5.97 8.21 -7.33
C LYS A 7 -7.20 7.31 -7.16
N LYS A 8 -7.33 6.29 -7.99
CA LYS A 8 -8.44 5.33 -7.87
C LYS A 8 -8.37 4.54 -6.57
N VAL A 9 -7.16 4.11 -6.19
CA VAL A 9 -6.97 3.39 -4.94
C VAL A 9 -7.32 4.27 -3.75
N ILE A 10 -6.85 5.50 -3.75
CA ILE A 10 -7.18 6.46 -2.69
C ILE A 10 -8.70 6.61 -2.55
N LYS A 11 -9.38 6.85 -3.67
CA LYS A 11 -10.82 7.04 -3.64
C LYS A 11 -11.55 5.81 -3.13
N GLU A 12 -11.12 4.62 -3.55
CA GLU A 12 -11.74 3.38 -3.12
C GLU A 12 -11.67 3.21 -1.60
N TYR A 13 -10.50 3.48 -1.02
CA TYR A 13 -10.34 3.36 0.43
C TYR A 13 -11.09 4.46 1.17
N GLU A 14 -11.07 5.68 0.65
CA GLU A 14 -11.86 6.77 1.24
C GLU A 14 -13.36 6.47 1.22
N ASP A 15 -13.85 5.92 0.12
CA ASP A 15 -15.25 5.51 0.01
C ASP A 15 -15.62 4.41 1.01
N ASN A 16 -14.64 3.67 1.49
CA ASN A 16 -14.83 2.63 2.50
C ASN A 16 -14.53 3.11 3.92
N GLY A 17 -14.43 4.41 4.12
CA GLY A 17 -14.32 5.01 5.44
C GLY A 17 -12.90 5.16 5.99
N TYR A 18 -11.89 4.98 5.16
CA TYR A 18 -10.50 5.16 5.58
C TYR A 18 -10.04 6.60 5.41
N LEU A 19 -9.23 7.07 6.35
CA LEU A 19 -8.39 8.24 6.12
C LEU A 19 -7.18 7.77 5.33
N VAL A 20 -6.95 8.34 4.16
CA VAL A 20 -5.83 7.94 3.32
C VAL A 20 -4.78 9.04 3.28
N LEU A 21 -3.57 8.71 3.69
CA LEU A 21 -2.43 9.61 3.64
C LEU A 21 -1.50 9.17 2.53
N LYS A 22 -1.11 10.12 1.69
CA LYS A 22 -0.11 9.88 0.67
C LYS A 22 1.24 10.36 1.18
N HIS A 23 2.18 9.44 1.34
CA HIS A 23 3.51 9.76 1.82
C HIS A 23 4.42 10.13 0.66
N ILE A 24 4.83 11.39 0.61
CA ILE A 24 5.76 11.86 -0.40
C ILE A 24 7.19 11.69 0.08
N ARG A 25 7.43 11.94 1.36
CA ARG A 25 8.77 11.88 1.94
C ARG A 25 8.70 11.53 3.41
N LEU A 26 9.50 10.54 3.80
CA LEU A 26 9.68 10.12 5.19
C LEU A 26 11.16 10.19 5.54
N ASN A 27 11.48 10.10 6.83
CA ASN A 27 12.87 10.08 7.28
C ASN A 27 13.62 8.82 6.84
N LYS A 28 12.92 7.79 6.43
CA LYS A 28 13.49 6.56 5.85
C LYS A 28 12.84 6.31 4.50
N SER A 29 13.60 5.73 3.58
CA SER A 29 13.14 5.54 2.21
C SER A 29 12.42 4.22 1.97
N ALA A 30 11.74 4.13 0.84
CA ALA A 30 11.14 2.92 0.27
C ALA A 30 9.93 2.38 1.02
N TYR A 31 9.32 3.17 1.91
CA TYR A 31 8.05 2.79 2.50
C TYR A 31 6.93 2.95 1.47
N PRO A 32 5.84 2.15 1.59
CA PRO A 32 4.71 2.27 0.67
C PRO A 32 4.14 3.68 0.61
N ASP A 33 3.61 4.04 -0.56
CA ASP A 33 3.15 5.40 -0.85
C ASP A 33 1.93 5.82 -0.06
N LEU A 34 1.03 4.88 0.24
CA LEU A 34 -0.24 5.19 0.87
C LEU A 34 -0.34 4.51 2.23
N GLN A 35 -0.94 5.23 3.17
CA GLN A 35 -1.29 4.70 4.47
C GLN A 35 -2.78 4.95 4.69
N CYS A 36 -3.52 3.89 4.96
CA CYS A 36 -4.96 3.94 5.14
C CYS A 36 -5.30 3.62 6.59
N ILE A 37 -5.99 4.54 7.24
CA ILE A 37 -6.26 4.48 8.67
C ILE A 37 -7.76 4.45 8.92
N LYS A 38 -8.20 3.52 9.76
CA LYS A 38 -9.60 3.42 10.13
C LYS A 38 -9.69 2.97 11.58
N LYS A 39 -10.68 3.48 12.30
CA LYS A 39 -10.88 3.18 13.72
C LYS A 39 -10.99 1.66 13.92
N ASP A 40 -10.28 1.17 14.95
CA ASP A 40 -10.31 -0.24 15.36
C ASP A 40 -9.84 -1.23 14.30
N CYS A 41 -9.09 -0.74 13.31
CA CYS A 41 -8.52 -1.57 12.26
C CYS A 41 -7.02 -1.33 12.18
N PRO A 42 -6.22 -2.35 11.83
CA PRO A 42 -4.80 -2.11 11.58
C PRO A 42 -4.62 -1.16 10.39
N ASP A 43 -3.58 -0.34 10.43
CA ASP A 43 -3.23 0.51 9.30
C ASP A 43 -2.88 -0.35 8.09
N ILE A 44 -3.34 0.09 6.93
CA ILE A 44 -3.03 -0.57 5.66
C ILE A 44 -2.05 0.30 4.89
N TRP A 45 -0.91 -0.28 4.50
CA TRP A 45 0.13 0.40 3.74
C TRP A 45 0.18 -0.18 2.34
N ILE A 46 0.03 0.66 1.33
CA ILE A 46 -0.07 0.20 -0.06
C ILE A 46 0.99 0.85 -0.93
N GLU A 47 1.80 0.02 -1.59
CA GLU A 47 2.69 0.44 -2.66
C GLU A 47 1.96 0.23 -3.97
N CYS A 48 1.76 1.30 -4.74
CA CYS A 48 1.07 1.22 -6.02
C CYS A 48 2.06 1.08 -7.18
N LYS A 49 1.84 0.11 -8.04
CA LYS A 49 2.67 -0.13 -9.23
C LYS A 49 1.79 -0.20 -10.48
N GLU A 50 2.32 0.25 -11.60
CA GLU A 50 1.60 0.26 -12.87
C GLU A 50 2.49 -0.22 -14.00
N GLY A 51 1.86 -0.80 -15.02
CA GLY A 51 2.54 -1.17 -16.25
C GLY A 51 3.72 -2.11 -16.00
N LYS A 52 4.90 -1.69 -16.43
CA LYS A 52 6.13 -2.48 -16.30
C LYS A 52 6.92 -2.18 -15.04
N ASP A 53 6.42 -1.30 -14.19
CA ASP A 53 7.11 -0.96 -12.95
C ASP A 53 7.13 -2.17 -12.01
N THR A 54 8.27 -2.40 -11.37
CA THR A 54 8.48 -3.56 -10.53
C THR A 54 8.82 -3.16 -9.10
N LEU A 55 8.49 -4.06 -8.18
CA LEU A 55 8.80 -3.86 -6.77
C LEU A 55 10.29 -4.07 -6.52
N LYS A 56 10.94 -3.09 -5.90
CA LYS A 56 12.38 -3.13 -5.62
C LYS A 56 12.67 -3.87 -4.30
N PRO A 57 13.89 -4.42 -4.14
CA PRO A 57 14.23 -5.19 -2.93
C PRO A 57 13.98 -4.42 -1.62
N LEU A 58 14.36 -3.15 -1.55
CA LEU A 58 14.15 -2.38 -0.32
C LEU A 58 12.66 -2.14 -0.06
N GLN A 59 11.86 -2.00 -1.12
CA GLN A 59 10.40 -1.88 -0.97
C GLN A 59 9.80 -3.16 -0.38
N LYS A 60 10.27 -4.32 -0.83
CA LYS A 60 9.85 -5.61 -0.25
C LYS A 60 10.23 -5.69 1.22
N PHE A 61 11.44 -5.27 1.55
CA PHE A 61 11.91 -5.26 2.94
C PHE A 61 10.98 -4.41 3.82
N ARG A 62 10.60 -3.23 3.34
CA ARG A 62 9.71 -2.33 4.11
C ARG A 62 8.32 -2.93 4.30
N ILE A 63 7.80 -3.59 3.26
CA ILE A 63 6.50 -4.26 3.36
C ILE A 63 6.58 -5.37 4.42
N ASP A 64 7.63 -6.19 4.38
CA ASP A 64 7.82 -7.25 5.37
C ASP A 64 7.95 -6.69 6.78
N GLU A 65 8.71 -5.61 6.94
CA GLU A 65 8.90 -4.94 8.23
C GLU A 65 7.55 -4.47 8.81
N LEU A 66 6.74 -3.81 8.00
CA LEU A 66 5.43 -3.31 8.44
C LEU A 66 4.51 -4.46 8.85
N ASN A 67 4.49 -5.54 8.07
CA ASN A 67 3.69 -6.71 8.41
C ASN A 67 4.13 -7.36 9.72
N LYS A 68 5.44 -7.40 9.98
CA LYS A 68 5.96 -7.90 11.25
C LYS A 68 5.57 -7.04 12.43
N LEU A 69 5.39 -5.74 12.20
CA LEU A 69 4.97 -4.80 13.24
C LEU A 69 3.46 -4.77 13.45
N GLY A 70 2.72 -5.68 12.82
CA GLY A 70 1.27 -5.79 13.02
C GLY A 70 0.44 -4.92 12.10
N LYS A 71 1.07 -4.25 11.14
CA LYS A 71 0.34 -3.49 10.12
C LYS A 71 0.01 -4.43 8.96
N ILE A 72 -0.82 -3.95 8.04
CA ILE A 72 -1.10 -4.69 6.81
C ILE A 72 -0.42 -3.93 5.68
N ALA A 73 0.55 -4.55 5.02
CA ALA A 73 1.29 -3.89 3.96
C ALA A 73 1.38 -4.79 2.73
N PHE A 74 1.19 -4.19 1.55
CA PHE A 74 1.27 -4.95 0.30
C PHE A 74 1.54 -4.03 -0.88
N CYS A 75 1.92 -4.63 -2.00
CA CYS A 75 2.08 -3.96 -3.28
C CYS A 75 0.91 -4.32 -4.18
N LEU A 76 0.24 -3.31 -4.70
CA LEU A 76 -0.92 -3.47 -5.57
C LEU A 76 -0.56 -2.99 -6.97
N HIS A 77 -0.72 -3.86 -7.97
CA HIS A 77 -0.48 -3.55 -9.36
C HIS A 77 -1.81 -3.31 -10.06
N ASP A 78 -1.86 -2.33 -10.97
CA ASP A 78 -3.09 -1.92 -11.63
C ASP A 78 -3.81 -3.03 -12.40
N LYS A 79 -3.05 -3.99 -12.93
CA LYS A 79 -3.61 -5.10 -13.73
C LYS A 79 -3.48 -6.46 -13.07
N LYS A 80 -2.47 -6.64 -12.23
CA LYS A 80 -2.17 -7.95 -11.64
C LYS A 80 -2.74 -8.14 -10.23
N GLY A 81 -3.28 -7.09 -9.62
CA GLY A 81 -3.74 -7.14 -8.25
C GLY A 81 -2.58 -7.10 -7.26
N ILE A 82 -2.73 -7.77 -6.13
CA ILE A 82 -1.67 -7.80 -5.12
C ILE A 82 -0.54 -8.70 -5.60
N ILE A 83 0.64 -8.11 -5.82
CA ILE A 83 1.80 -8.85 -6.32
C ILE A 83 2.82 -9.19 -5.22
N TYR A 84 2.68 -8.60 -4.04
CA TYR A 84 3.54 -8.91 -2.90
C TYR A 84 2.88 -8.43 -1.62
N PRO A 85 2.90 -9.19 -0.52
CA PRO A 85 3.45 -10.55 -0.42
C PRO A 85 2.53 -11.57 -1.12
N PRO A 86 3.02 -12.77 -1.39
CA PRO A 86 2.22 -13.78 -2.09
C PRO A 86 0.98 -14.22 -1.30
N ASN A 87 1.02 -14.11 0.02
CA ASN A 87 -0.10 -14.47 0.89
C ASN A 87 -0.43 -13.29 1.80
N PRO A 88 -1.09 -12.23 1.27
CA PRO A 88 -1.40 -11.06 2.08
C PRO A 88 -2.42 -11.40 3.16
N LYS A 89 -2.25 -10.74 4.32
CA LYS A 89 -3.21 -10.89 5.42
C LYS A 89 -4.51 -10.19 5.15
N LEU A 90 -4.50 -9.21 4.25
CA LEU A 90 -5.67 -8.44 3.90
C LEU A 90 -6.66 -9.30 3.13
N ARG A 91 -7.86 -9.40 3.63
CA ARG A 91 -8.98 -9.96 2.90
C ARG A 91 -9.59 -8.85 2.04
N ARG A 92 -10.46 -9.23 1.12
CA ARG A 92 -11.15 -8.23 0.32
C ARG A 92 -11.87 -7.24 1.21
N ILE A 93 -11.80 -6.01 0.78
CA ILE A 93 -12.52 -4.92 1.42
C ILE A 93 -14.01 -5.08 1.16
#